data_9404de7322ac5014fe45011c747d6510
#
_entry.id   9404de7322ac5014fe45011c747d6510
#
_cell.length_a   1.000
_cell.length_b   1.000
_cell.length_c   1.000
_cell.angle_alpha   90.00
_cell.angle_beta   90.00
_cell.angle_gamma   90.00
#
_symmetry.space_group_name_H-M   'P 1'
#
loop_
_entity.id
_entity.type
_entity.pdbx_description
1 polymer ?
#
loop_
_entity_poly.entity_id
_entity_poly.type
_entity_poly.pdbx_seq_one_letter_code
_entity_poly.pdbx_strand_id
1 'polypeptide(L)' 'MMSKSWNVRDQTEKELSELLRKKYAEIENDFKLLRKISEIETAKKMIDEIWQCKSFANAIELELIRRGFYNGTTS' A
#
# COMPACT_ATOMS: atom_id res chain seq x y z
N MET A 1 -19.89 19.56 5.53
CA MET A 1 -19.26 19.63 4.83
C MET A 1 -18.70 18.53 4.43
N MET A 2 -18.40 18.27 3.64
CA MET A 2 -17.99 17.25 3.25
C MET A 2 -16.66 17.02 3.27
N SER A 3 -16.24 15.99 3.60
CA SER A 3 -14.91 15.78 3.57
C SER A 3 -14.46 15.44 2.25
N LYS A 4 -13.28 15.85 1.89
CA LYS A 4 -12.77 15.54 0.65
C LYS A 4 -12.28 14.17 0.65
N SER A 5 -12.58 13.40 -0.28
CA SER A 5 -12.04 12.06 -0.45
C SER A 5 -10.59 12.14 -0.73
N TRP A 6 -9.81 11.27 -0.11
CA TRP A 6 -8.39 11.20 -0.39
C TRP A 6 -8.20 10.67 -1.80
N ASN A 7 -7.35 11.32 -2.56
CA ASN A 7 -7.13 10.92 -3.94
C ASN A 7 -5.65 10.92 -4.23
N VAL A 8 -5.18 9.84 -4.81
CA VAL A 8 -3.77 9.68 -5.08
C VAL A 8 -3.27 10.75 -6.05
N ARG A 9 -4.12 11.23 -6.92
CA ARG A 9 -3.71 12.22 -7.89
C ARG A 9 -3.46 13.59 -7.28
N ASP A 10 -4.02 13.84 -6.10
CA ASP A 10 -3.85 15.12 -5.45
C ASP A 10 -2.62 15.18 -4.58
N GLN A 11 -1.89 14.10 -4.44
CA GLN A 11 -0.75 14.05 -3.55
C GLN A 11 0.53 14.37 -4.31
N THR A 12 1.50 14.92 -3.60
CA THR A 12 2.80 15.17 -4.22
C THR A 12 3.57 13.87 -4.30
N GLU A 13 4.58 13.82 -5.12
CA GLU A 13 5.38 12.62 -5.25
C GLU A 13 6.09 12.30 -3.95
N LYS A 14 6.44 13.31 -3.18
CA LYS A 14 7.07 13.06 -1.90
C LYS A 14 6.09 12.40 -0.95
N GLU A 15 4.86 12.89 -0.92
CA GLU A 15 3.83 12.30 -0.08
C GLU A 15 3.54 10.87 -0.49
N LEU A 16 3.47 10.64 -1.80
CA LEU A 16 3.20 9.31 -2.29
C LEU A 16 4.34 8.35 -1.96
N SER A 17 5.57 8.81 -2.10
CA SER A 17 6.72 7.96 -1.79
C SER A 17 6.74 7.57 -0.32
N GLU A 18 6.46 8.53 0.54
CA GLU A 18 6.46 8.24 1.97
C GLU A 18 5.32 7.29 2.33
N LEU A 19 4.17 7.51 1.73
CA LEU A 19 3.03 6.66 2.00
C LEU A 19 3.29 5.24 1.49
N LEU A 20 3.91 5.14 0.33
CA LEU A 20 4.24 3.84 -0.22
C LEU A 20 5.18 3.07 0.70
N ARG A 21 6.17 3.76 1.23
CA ARG A 21 7.10 3.13 2.16
C ARG A 21 6.38 2.63 3.40
N LYS A 22 5.45 3.44 3.91
CA LYS A 22 4.69 3.02 5.07
C LYS A 22 3.83 1.80 4.78
N LYS A 23 3.22 1.78 3.60
CA LYS A 23 2.37 0.64 3.24
C LYS A 23 3.17 -0.64 3.11
N TYR A 24 4.35 -0.56 2.53
CA TYR A 24 5.19 -1.74 2.43
C TYR A 24 5.65 -2.22 3.80
N ALA A 25 5.93 -1.29 4.70
CA ALA A 25 6.31 -1.67 6.05
C ALA A 25 5.16 -2.35 6.77
N GLU A 26 3.93 -1.86 6.56
CA GLU A 26 2.76 -2.49 7.16
C GLU A 26 2.55 -3.89 6.62
N ILE A 27 2.72 -4.06 5.32
CA ILE A 27 2.55 -5.37 4.70
C ILE A 27 3.56 -6.35 5.27
N GLU A 28 4.79 -5.92 5.39
CA GLU A 28 5.83 -6.78 5.93
C GLU A 28 5.54 -7.16 7.37
N ASN A 29 5.09 -6.21 8.16
CA ASN A 29 4.73 -6.47 9.54
C ASN A 29 3.55 -7.43 9.61
N ASP A 30 2.57 -7.26 8.74
CA ASP A 30 1.41 -8.13 8.71
C ASP A 30 1.81 -9.55 8.34
N PHE A 31 2.75 -9.73 7.43
CA PHE A 31 3.22 -11.05 7.11
C PHE A 31 3.91 -11.71 8.30
N LYS A 32 4.65 -10.93 9.08
CA LYS A 32 5.28 -11.49 10.26
C LYS A 32 4.25 -11.93 11.27
N LEU A 33 3.20 -11.14 11.44
CA LEU A 33 2.14 -11.52 12.35
C LEU A 33 1.38 -12.73 11.84
N LEU A 34 1.18 -12.79 10.54
CA LEU A 34 0.44 -13.90 9.96
C LEU A 34 1.12 -15.23 10.27
N ARG A 35 2.44 -15.25 10.29
CA ARG A 35 3.15 -16.48 10.57
C ARG A 35 2.91 -16.99 11.99
N LYS A 36 2.52 -16.11 12.88
CA LYS A 36 2.29 -16.49 14.27
C LYS A 36 0.85 -16.85 14.55
N ILE A 37 -0.03 -16.62 13.60
CA ILE A 37 -1.44 -16.90 13.80
C ILE A 37 -1.73 -18.33 13.46
N SER A 38 -2.35 -19.05 14.40
CA SER A 38 -2.72 -20.41 14.11
C SER A 38 -4.20 -20.56 13.85
N GLU A 39 -4.97 -19.54 14.09
CA GLU A 39 -6.39 -19.62 13.89
C GLU A 39 -6.76 -19.19 12.49
N ILE A 40 -7.52 -20.03 11.79
CA ILE A 40 -7.81 -19.78 10.40
C ILE A 40 -8.60 -18.50 10.17
N GLU A 41 -9.57 -18.22 11.03
CA GLU A 41 -10.39 -17.04 10.81
C GLU A 41 -9.60 -15.76 10.99
N THR A 42 -8.73 -15.73 11.99
CA THR A 42 -7.89 -14.57 12.20
C THR A 42 -6.91 -14.43 11.05
N ALA A 43 -6.40 -15.56 10.56
CA ALA A 43 -5.47 -15.52 9.44
C ALA A 43 -6.15 -14.96 8.19
N LYS A 44 -7.39 -15.32 7.96
CA LYS A 44 -8.12 -14.82 6.81
C LYS A 44 -8.31 -13.32 6.88
N LYS A 45 -8.60 -12.80 8.07
CA LYS A 45 -8.74 -11.36 8.22
C LYS A 45 -7.43 -10.64 7.95
N MET A 46 -6.33 -11.23 8.41
CA MET A 46 -5.03 -10.63 8.19
C MET A 46 -4.69 -10.64 6.70
N ILE A 47 -5.01 -11.73 6.01
CA ILE A 47 -4.76 -11.79 4.58
C ILE A 47 -5.56 -10.72 3.85
N ASP A 48 -6.79 -10.49 4.28
CA ASP A 48 -7.62 -9.45 3.68
C ASP A 48 -6.98 -8.09 3.86
N GLU A 49 -6.45 -7.82 5.04
CA GLU A 49 -5.79 -6.55 5.29
C GLU A 49 -4.54 -6.40 4.43
N ILE A 50 -3.80 -7.48 4.26
CA ILE A 50 -2.62 -7.45 3.42
C ILE A 50 -3.00 -7.12 1.99
N TRP A 51 -4.07 -7.72 1.49
CA TRP A 51 -4.52 -7.46 0.14
C TRP A 51 -4.95 -6.02 -0.03
N GLN A 52 -5.63 -5.45 0.97
CA GLN A 52 -6.04 -4.07 0.89
C GLN A 52 -4.84 -3.13 0.87
N CYS A 53 -3.84 -3.42 1.71
CA CYS A 53 -2.63 -2.62 1.71
C CYS A 53 -1.88 -2.73 0.38
N LYS A 54 -1.84 -3.93 -0.18
CA LYS A 54 -1.16 -4.11 -1.46
C LYS A 54 -1.88 -3.38 -2.58
N SER A 55 -3.19 -3.40 -2.55
CA SER A 55 -3.98 -2.70 -3.55
C SER A 55 -3.71 -1.21 -3.49
N PHE A 56 -3.66 -0.68 -2.28
CA PHE A 56 -3.40 0.73 -2.09
C PHE A 56 -1.98 1.08 -2.54
N ALA A 57 -1.01 0.27 -2.17
CA ALA A 57 0.37 0.50 -2.58
C ALA A 57 0.49 0.43 -4.09
N ASN A 58 -0.24 -0.48 -4.70
CA ASN A 58 -0.20 -0.61 -6.15
C ASN A 58 -0.75 0.64 -6.83
N ALA A 59 -1.82 1.21 -6.29
CA ALA A 59 -2.36 2.43 -6.85
C ALA A 59 -1.37 3.58 -6.75
N ILE A 60 -0.64 3.66 -5.63
CA ILE A 60 0.36 4.69 -5.47
C ILE A 60 1.49 4.48 -6.48
N GLU A 61 1.92 3.25 -6.65
CA GLU A 61 3.00 2.97 -7.59
C GLU A 61 2.59 3.32 -9.02
N LEU A 62 1.37 2.98 -9.38
CA LEU A 62 0.89 3.30 -10.72
C LEU A 62 0.86 4.80 -10.95
N GLU A 63 0.48 5.56 -9.96
CA GLU A 63 0.47 6.99 -10.10
C GLU A 63 1.88 7.55 -10.24
N LEU A 64 2.83 7.02 -9.50
CA LEU A 64 4.21 7.47 -9.61
C LEU A 64 4.79 7.11 -10.97
N ILE A 65 4.46 5.92 -11.47
CA ILE A 65 4.89 5.54 -12.80
C ILE A 65 4.29 6.46 -13.84
N ARG A 66 3.02 6.77 -13.71
CA ARG A 66 2.36 7.65 -14.65
C ARG A 66 3.01 9.02 -14.68
N ARG A 67 3.53 9.47 -13.54
CA ARG A 67 4.21 10.76 -13.47
C ARG A 67 5.67 10.69 -13.92
N GLY A 68 6.17 9.49 -14.17
CA GLY A 68 7.54 9.34 -14.62
C GLY A 68 8.58 9.20 -13.53
N PHE A 69 8.16 8.96 -12.30
CA PHE A 69 9.13 8.87 -11.22
C PHE A 69 9.67 7.48 -10.98
N TYR A 70 9.05 6.49 -11.59
CA TYR A 70 9.50 5.13 -11.40
C TYR A 70 9.92 4.57 -12.71
N ASN A 71 10.74 5.26 -13.39
CA ASN A 71 11.05 4.77 -14.73
C ASN A 71 12.16 3.79 -14.74
N GLY A 72 12.85 3.65 -13.69
CA GLY A 72 14.01 2.81 -13.77
C GLY A 72 13.73 1.36 -13.80
N THR A 73 12.57 0.98 -13.44
CA THR A 73 12.35 -0.41 -13.40
C THR A 73 12.32 -1.00 -14.69
N THR A 74 12.10 -0.27 -15.68
CA THR A 74 12.01 -0.89 -16.86
C THR A 74 13.20 -1.16 -17.38
N SER A 75 13.95 -0.81 -17.16
CA SER A 75 15.08 -1.03 -17.75
C SER A 75 15.25 -1.87 -18.41
#